data_2d89ab3e94ca0f28828000cabfc107f1
#
_entry.id   2d89ab3e94ca0f28828000cabfc107f1
#
_cell.length_a   1.000
_cell.length_b   1.000
_cell.length_c   1.000
_cell.angle_alpha   90.00
_cell.angle_beta   90.00
_cell.angle_gamma   90.00
#
_symmetry.space_group_name_H-M   'P 1'
#
loop_
_entity.id
_entity.type
_entity.pdbx_description
1 polymer ?
#
loop_
_entity_poly.entity_id
_entity_poly.type
_entity_poly.pdbx_seq_one_letter_code
_entity_poly.pdbx_strand_id
1 'polypeptide(L)'
;MITSTKFHGWNALALVTDRVELIIPLDIGPRVISCTLDGGPNLFATVGTELGKSGEKDWKIRGGHRLWHAPEVPPRNYQPDNAPIAVTKLPGGKGLRVEQPVEEKTGIRKSFTLEALSDVDFKVTHTLKNENMWAVELSPWALTVMGRNSYTAIPLNPKIPHGQTLVPDYAVVPWTYTDFTDPVWDWHRDYIGIRVDRGTSPQKLGLTSFPGWAANWQKGGTFVKFWEVKAGAVYPDFGCAFETYVCDFMNELESLGPLAKVEPGATATLIEYWGLLADLPKPDKDGVFSEKFRPVIEAWLKKTAAENRRPRSV
;
A
#
# COMPACT_ATOMS: atom_id res chain seq x y z
N MET A 1 14.53 10.95 12.13
CA MET A 1 15.98 10.63 12.08
C MET A 1 16.19 9.35 11.27
N ILE A 2 17.34 9.21 10.55
CA ILE A 2 17.65 7.96 9.80
C ILE A 2 18.88 7.33 10.44
N THR A 3 18.73 6.13 10.97
CA THR A 3 19.78 5.38 11.69
C THR A 3 20.02 4.02 11.05
N SER A 4 21.26 3.52 11.14
CA SER A 4 21.58 2.15 10.74
C SER A 4 21.15 1.18 11.83
N THR A 5 20.55 0.07 11.42
CA THR A 5 20.06 -0.98 12.31
C THR A 5 20.18 -2.36 11.65
N LYS A 6 19.69 -3.39 12.31
CA LYS A 6 19.53 -4.75 11.76
C LYS A 6 18.09 -5.21 11.99
N PHE A 7 17.55 -5.94 11.03
CA PHE A 7 16.23 -6.56 11.15
C PHE A 7 16.33 -8.03 10.74
N HIS A 8 16.15 -8.94 11.68
CA HIS A 8 16.22 -10.40 11.49
C HIS A 8 17.44 -10.89 10.68
N GLY A 9 18.60 -10.23 10.79
CA GLY A 9 19.81 -10.59 10.08
C GLY A 9 20.15 -9.70 8.88
N TRP A 10 19.18 -9.01 8.29
CA TRP A 10 19.44 -7.99 7.27
C TRP A 10 20.05 -6.73 7.85
N ASN A 11 20.98 -6.14 7.12
CA ASN A 11 21.33 -4.74 7.32
C ASN A 11 20.11 -3.89 6.94
N ALA A 12 19.83 -2.86 7.71
CA ALA A 12 18.65 -2.03 7.50
C ALA A 12 18.88 -0.56 7.88
N LEU A 13 18.01 0.30 7.40
CA LEU A 13 17.84 1.65 7.93
C LEU A 13 16.50 1.75 8.65
N ALA A 14 16.52 2.46 9.78
CA ALA A 14 15.32 2.90 10.46
C ALA A 14 15.07 4.38 10.14
N LEU A 15 13.90 4.71 9.59
CA LEU A 15 13.37 6.07 9.57
C LEU A 15 12.52 6.26 10.81
N VAL A 16 13.01 7.06 11.74
CA VAL A 16 12.43 7.24 13.08
C VAL A 16 11.93 8.66 13.23
N THR A 17 10.70 8.81 13.67
CA THR A 17 10.11 10.04 14.21
C THR A 17 9.95 9.90 15.72
N ASP A 18 9.28 10.83 16.38
CA ASP A 18 9.02 10.71 17.83
C ASP A 18 8.05 9.57 18.17
N ARG A 19 7.22 9.15 17.20
CA ARG A 19 6.15 8.15 17.41
C ARG A 19 6.24 6.91 16.54
N VAL A 20 6.86 7.00 15.37
CA VAL A 20 6.85 5.93 14.36
C VAL A 20 8.26 5.50 14.01
N GLU A 21 8.47 4.19 13.90
CA GLU A 21 9.66 3.60 13.30
C GLU A 21 9.29 2.80 12.06
N LEU A 22 9.94 3.12 10.93
CA LEU A 22 9.85 2.37 9.68
C LEU A 22 11.20 1.72 9.39
N ILE A 23 11.20 0.39 9.18
CA ILE A 23 12.42 -0.37 8.86
C ILE A 23 12.49 -0.69 7.38
N ILE A 24 13.63 -0.34 6.77
CA ILE A 24 13.94 -0.55 5.36
C ILE A 24 15.15 -1.49 5.26
N PRO A 25 14.98 -2.76 4.86
CA PRO A 25 16.11 -3.67 4.66
C PRO A 25 16.96 -3.20 3.47
N LEU A 26 18.26 -3.41 3.54
CA LEU A 26 19.24 -3.00 2.52
C LEU A 26 19.68 -4.17 1.64
N ASP A 27 19.52 -5.39 2.12
CA ASP A 27 19.99 -6.61 1.46
C ASP A 27 18.96 -7.17 0.45
N ILE A 28 17.76 -6.59 0.46
CA ILE A 28 16.62 -6.95 -0.39
C ILE A 28 15.74 -5.73 -0.65
N GLY A 29 14.85 -5.80 -1.63
CA GLY A 29 13.80 -4.81 -1.85
C GLY A 29 13.89 -4.07 -3.18
N PRO A 30 13.23 -2.92 -3.28
CA PRO A 30 12.89 -1.97 -2.20
C PRO A 30 11.64 -2.35 -1.40
N ARG A 31 11.74 -2.33 -0.05
CA ARG A 31 10.65 -2.64 0.88
C ARG A 31 10.70 -1.76 2.13
N VAL A 32 9.51 -1.53 2.74
CA VAL A 32 9.39 -1.18 4.16
C VAL A 32 8.89 -2.42 4.86
N ILE A 33 9.73 -3.08 5.65
CA ILE A 33 9.42 -4.40 6.23
C ILE A 33 8.74 -4.31 7.59
N SER A 34 8.87 -3.18 8.27
CA SER A 34 8.26 -2.94 9.57
C SER A 34 7.76 -1.52 9.69
N CYS A 35 6.61 -1.37 10.34
CA CYS A 35 5.98 -0.11 10.69
C CYS A 35 5.43 -0.24 12.10
N THR A 36 6.02 0.48 13.07
CA THR A 36 5.58 0.48 14.47
C THR A 36 5.14 1.86 14.90
N LEU A 37 4.10 1.94 15.71
CA LEU A 37 3.59 3.16 16.33
C LEU A 37 3.82 3.09 17.84
N ASP A 38 4.39 4.15 18.43
CA ASP A 38 4.62 4.32 19.88
C ASP A 38 5.36 3.11 20.53
N GLY A 39 6.30 2.50 19.80
CA GLY A 39 7.03 1.32 20.25
C GLY A 39 6.19 0.03 20.35
N GLY A 40 5.01 0.04 19.74
CA GLY A 40 4.10 -1.10 19.67
C GLY A 40 4.55 -2.20 18.70
N PRO A 41 3.68 -3.17 18.42
CA PRO A 41 3.98 -4.26 17.48
C PRO A 41 4.11 -3.75 16.05
N ASN A 42 4.83 -4.52 15.20
CA ASN A 42 4.84 -4.28 13.77
C ASN A 42 3.43 -4.44 13.19
N LEU A 43 2.90 -3.40 12.58
CA LEU A 43 1.59 -3.41 11.92
C LEU A 43 1.62 -4.16 10.59
N PHE A 44 2.81 -4.29 9.97
CA PHE A 44 2.96 -5.03 8.73
C PHE A 44 3.20 -6.51 9.01
N ALA A 45 2.58 -7.38 8.20
CA ALA A 45 2.88 -8.80 8.25
C ALA A 45 4.26 -9.11 7.67
N THR A 46 4.90 -10.11 8.25
CA THR A 46 6.14 -10.69 7.75
C THR A 46 6.06 -12.21 7.69
N VAL A 47 6.73 -12.82 6.73
CA VAL A 47 6.82 -14.28 6.59
C VAL A 47 8.08 -14.75 7.30
N GLY A 48 7.94 -15.25 8.52
CA GLY A 48 9.07 -15.59 9.43
C GLY A 48 10.14 -16.50 8.82
N THR A 49 9.74 -17.47 7.99
CA THR A 49 10.66 -18.39 7.31
C THR A 49 11.51 -17.75 6.21
N GLU A 50 11.15 -16.54 5.77
CA GLU A 50 11.83 -15.80 4.70
C GLU A 50 12.67 -14.61 5.23
N LEU A 51 12.54 -14.28 6.52
CA LEU A 51 13.29 -13.19 7.13
C LEU A 51 14.80 -13.51 7.21
N GLY A 52 15.62 -12.48 7.03
CA GLY A 52 17.08 -12.57 7.09
C GLY A 52 17.74 -13.25 5.89
N LYS A 53 16.96 -13.69 4.90
CA LYS A 53 17.46 -14.37 3.70
C LYS A 53 17.55 -13.41 2.51
N SER A 54 18.51 -13.65 1.64
CA SER A 54 18.72 -12.88 0.39
C SER A 54 19.42 -13.75 -0.65
N GLY A 55 19.43 -13.31 -1.91
CA GLY A 55 20.11 -14.00 -3.00
C GLY A 55 19.34 -15.21 -3.58
N GLU A 56 18.08 -15.44 -3.19
CA GLU A 56 17.27 -16.50 -3.77
C GLU A 56 16.94 -16.19 -5.23
N LYS A 57 16.87 -17.24 -6.05
CA LYS A 57 16.56 -17.13 -7.49
C LYS A 57 15.09 -16.83 -7.76
N ASP A 58 14.20 -17.24 -6.86
CA ASP A 58 12.76 -17.06 -6.99
C ASP A 58 12.28 -15.89 -6.13
N TRP A 59 11.21 -15.24 -6.58
CA TRP A 59 10.53 -14.22 -5.81
C TRP A 59 10.03 -14.76 -4.46
N LYS A 60 10.09 -13.91 -3.43
CA LYS A 60 9.62 -14.22 -2.07
C LYS A 60 8.67 -13.13 -1.58
N ILE A 61 7.56 -13.54 -0.94
CA ILE A 61 6.58 -12.60 -0.43
C ILE A 61 7.13 -11.72 0.69
N ARG A 62 7.89 -12.27 1.65
CA ARG A 62 8.55 -11.63 2.80
C ARG A 62 7.64 -10.77 3.66
N GLY A 63 6.64 -10.12 3.09
CA GLY A 63 5.74 -9.17 3.75
C GLY A 63 6.18 -7.70 3.63
N GLY A 64 5.62 -6.86 4.49
CA GLY A 64 5.86 -5.42 4.45
C GLY A 64 5.18 -4.70 3.28
N HIS A 65 5.71 -3.55 2.94
CA HIS A 65 5.27 -2.78 1.78
C HIS A 65 6.24 -2.91 0.63
N ARG A 66 5.72 -3.14 -0.58
CA ARG A 66 6.51 -3.31 -1.82
C ARG A 66 5.84 -2.63 -3.02
N LEU A 67 6.64 -2.44 -4.08
CA LEU A 67 6.17 -1.91 -5.37
C LEU A 67 6.26 -3.00 -6.44
N TRP A 68 5.16 -3.22 -7.14
CA TRP A 68 5.05 -4.02 -8.35
C TRP A 68 4.59 -3.16 -9.53
N HIS A 69 4.36 -3.78 -10.67
CA HIS A 69 3.69 -3.17 -11.82
C HIS A 69 2.56 -4.08 -12.31
N ALA A 70 1.38 -3.53 -12.47
CA ALA A 70 0.22 -4.24 -13.00
C ALA A 70 0.16 -4.12 -14.55
N PRO A 71 -0.58 -5.01 -15.24
CA PRO A 71 -1.36 -6.14 -14.71
C PRO A 71 -0.49 -7.30 -14.22
N GLU A 72 -1.08 -8.16 -13.37
CA GLU A 72 -0.40 -9.35 -12.87
C GLU A 72 -0.31 -10.44 -13.95
N VAL A 73 0.91 -10.69 -14.42
CA VAL A 73 1.20 -11.71 -15.44
C VAL A 73 2.51 -12.42 -15.11
N PRO A 74 2.50 -13.70 -14.69
CA PRO A 74 3.74 -14.46 -14.52
C PRO A 74 4.48 -14.65 -15.85
N PRO A 75 5.83 -14.56 -15.89
CA PRO A 75 6.75 -14.28 -14.77
C PRO A 75 7.03 -12.80 -14.56
N ARG A 76 6.29 -11.89 -15.22
CA ARG A 76 6.56 -10.44 -15.27
C ARG A 76 6.63 -9.80 -13.89
N ASN A 77 5.65 -10.06 -13.02
CA ASN A 77 5.55 -9.45 -11.68
C ASN A 77 6.42 -10.16 -10.64
N TYR A 78 6.70 -11.44 -10.86
CA TYR A 78 7.44 -12.29 -9.93
C TYR A 78 8.95 -12.23 -10.16
N GLN A 79 9.47 -11.06 -10.55
CA GLN A 79 10.92 -10.85 -10.61
C GLN A 79 11.48 -10.75 -9.20
N PRO A 80 12.59 -11.46 -8.89
CA PRO A 80 13.19 -11.43 -7.57
C PRO A 80 13.65 -10.02 -7.19
N ASP A 81 13.33 -9.61 -5.97
CA ASP A 81 13.85 -8.41 -5.32
C ASP A 81 14.78 -8.79 -4.14
N ASN A 82 15.59 -9.83 -4.35
CA ASN A 82 16.40 -10.51 -3.35
C ASN A 82 17.87 -10.06 -3.34
N ALA A 83 18.17 -8.92 -3.96
CA ALA A 83 19.51 -8.33 -4.06
C ALA A 83 19.58 -7.00 -3.28
N PRO A 84 20.79 -6.57 -2.89
CA PRO A 84 21.00 -5.28 -2.24
C PRO A 84 20.48 -4.11 -3.06
N ILE A 85 19.97 -3.11 -2.35
CA ILE A 85 19.40 -1.88 -2.93
C ILE A 85 20.32 -0.68 -2.74
N ALA A 86 20.20 0.30 -3.63
CA ALA A 86 20.81 1.61 -3.47
C ALA A 86 19.94 2.51 -2.59
N VAL A 87 20.59 3.33 -1.75
CA VAL A 87 19.90 4.28 -0.86
C VAL A 87 20.51 5.66 -1.00
N THR A 88 19.63 6.66 -1.10
CA THR A 88 19.99 8.08 -1.05
C THR A 88 19.16 8.75 0.03
N LYS A 89 19.82 9.37 1.02
CA LYS A 89 19.14 10.16 2.05
C LYS A 89 18.68 11.49 1.45
N LEU A 90 17.47 11.91 1.77
CA LEU A 90 16.94 13.21 1.35
C LEU A 90 17.60 14.35 2.14
N PRO A 91 17.68 15.55 1.54
CA PRO A 91 18.12 16.74 2.27
C PRO A 91 17.33 16.94 3.57
N GLY A 92 18.00 17.39 4.63
CA GLY A 92 17.38 17.61 5.94
C GLY A 92 17.09 16.32 6.75
N GLY A 93 17.45 15.13 6.23
CA GLY A 93 17.33 13.87 6.98
C GLY A 93 15.89 13.39 7.25
N LYS A 94 14.89 13.99 6.60
CA LYS A 94 13.47 13.66 6.80
C LYS A 94 12.98 12.48 5.96
N GLY A 95 13.84 11.86 5.16
CA GLY A 95 13.44 10.77 4.30
C GLY A 95 14.60 10.18 3.52
N LEU A 96 14.28 9.17 2.72
CA LEU A 96 15.24 8.46 1.88
C LEU A 96 14.56 7.97 0.58
N ARG A 97 15.38 7.82 -0.45
CA ARG A 97 15.03 7.11 -1.69
C ARG A 97 15.74 5.76 -1.67
N VAL A 98 15.00 4.73 -2.01
CA VAL A 98 15.53 3.38 -2.21
C VAL A 98 15.24 2.91 -3.62
N GLU A 99 16.19 2.17 -4.20
CA GLU A 99 16.14 1.76 -5.60
C GLU A 99 16.77 0.38 -5.76
N GLN A 100 16.08 -0.53 -6.45
CA GLN A 100 16.66 -1.82 -6.83
C GLN A 100 17.46 -1.72 -8.12
N PRO A 101 18.34 -2.68 -8.41
CA PRO A 101 18.87 -2.88 -9.76
C PRO A 101 17.74 -3.02 -10.79
N VAL A 102 18.02 -2.76 -12.07
CA VAL A 102 17.06 -3.02 -13.15
C VAL A 102 16.68 -4.49 -13.16
N GLU A 103 15.41 -4.79 -13.23
CA GLU A 103 14.94 -6.17 -13.39
C GLU A 103 15.41 -6.73 -14.72
N GLU A 104 16.16 -7.81 -14.68
CA GLU A 104 16.81 -8.39 -15.86
C GLU A 104 15.82 -8.76 -16.98
N LYS A 105 14.68 -9.36 -16.61
CA LYS A 105 13.70 -9.84 -17.60
C LYS A 105 12.71 -8.80 -18.08
N THR A 106 12.43 -7.77 -17.28
CA THR A 106 11.43 -6.76 -17.63
C THR A 106 12.01 -5.44 -18.08
N GLY A 107 13.28 -5.17 -17.75
CA GLY A 107 13.91 -3.89 -17.99
C GLY A 107 13.30 -2.74 -17.17
N ILE A 108 12.58 -3.05 -16.09
CA ILE A 108 11.97 -2.06 -15.21
C ILE A 108 12.83 -1.84 -13.97
N ARG A 109 13.06 -0.59 -13.63
CA ARG A 109 13.71 -0.21 -12.38
C ARG A 109 12.66 0.32 -11.40
N LYS A 110 12.55 -0.33 -10.25
CA LYS A 110 11.65 0.05 -9.17
C LYS A 110 12.37 0.88 -8.12
N SER A 111 11.72 1.93 -7.68
CA SER A 111 12.20 2.73 -6.55
C SER A 111 11.03 3.35 -5.81
N PHE A 112 11.25 3.74 -4.56
CA PHE A 112 10.36 4.67 -3.88
C PHE A 112 11.14 5.67 -3.02
N THR A 113 10.53 6.83 -2.85
CA THR A 113 10.98 7.85 -1.91
C THR A 113 10.03 7.87 -0.73
N LEU A 114 10.55 7.69 0.47
CA LEU A 114 9.81 7.74 1.73
C LEU A 114 10.20 9.00 2.48
N GLU A 115 9.22 9.83 2.82
CA GLU A 115 9.42 11.15 3.42
C GLU A 115 8.49 11.30 4.62
N ALA A 116 9.04 11.59 5.80
CA ALA A 116 8.26 11.92 6.98
C ALA A 116 7.72 13.36 6.85
N LEU A 117 6.40 13.52 6.94
CA LEU A 117 5.71 14.80 6.90
C LEU A 117 5.45 15.31 8.32
N SER A 118 5.19 14.40 9.27
CA SER A 118 5.03 14.64 10.70
C SER A 118 5.52 13.41 11.49
N ASP A 119 5.23 13.36 12.78
CA ASP A 119 5.58 12.21 13.62
C ASP A 119 4.78 10.93 13.29
N VAL A 120 3.66 11.07 12.58
CA VAL A 120 2.75 9.97 12.24
C VAL A 120 2.35 9.95 10.76
N ASP A 121 2.77 10.94 9.97
CA ASP A 121 2.38 11.09 8.57
C ASP A 121 3.58 10.94 7.65
N PHE A 122 3.42 10.17 6.57
CA PHE A 122 4.46 9.92 5.59
C PHE A 122 3.93 10.07 4.17
N LYS A 123 4.83 10.50 3.26
CA LYS A 123 4.61 10.47 1.83
C LYS A 123 5.49 9.42 1.20
N VAL A 124 4.91 8.54 0.39
CA VAL A 124 5.62 7.52 -0.37
C VAL A 124 5.41 7.79 -1.85
N THR A 125 6.49 8.09 -2.57
CA THR A 125 6.47 8.30 -4.02
C THR A 125 7.10 7.09 -4.70
N HIS A 126 6.27 6.23 -5.27
CA HIS A 126 6.67 5.05 -6.03
C HIS A 126 7.00 5.43 -7.45
N THR A 127 8.04 4.83 -8.02
CA THR A 127 8.49 5.11 -9.39
C THR A 127 8.88 3.81 -10.09
N LEU A 128 8.28 3.59 -11.26
CA LEU A 128 8.66 2.56 -12.21
C LEU A 128 9.34 3.24 -13.41
N LYS A 129 10.62 3.04 -13.60
CA LYS A 129 11.37 3.58 -14.74
C LYS A 129 11.51 2.52 -15.81
N ASN A 130 11.17 2.85 -17.04
CA ASN A 130 11.40 1.99 -18.19
C ASN A 130 12.84 2.16 -18.70
N GLU A 131 13.67 1.14 -18.52
CA GLU A 131 15.05 1.11 -19.01
C GLU A 131 15.18 0.30 -20.33
N ASN A 132 14.05 -0.14 -20.92
CA ASN A 132 14.03 -0.80 -22.21
C ASN A 132 14.25 0.19 -23.36
N MET A 133 14.51 -0.35 -24.56
CA MET A 133 14.64 0.39 -25.82
C MET A 133 13.29 0.69 -26.49
N TRP A 134 12.18 0.18 -25.95
CA TRP A 134 10.80 0.36 -26.43
C TRP A 134 9.86 0.75 -25.31
N ALA A 135 8.72 1.32 -25.67
CA ALA A 135 7.67 1.64 -24.71
C ALA A 135 7.05 0.38 -24.09
N VAL A 136 6.69 0.46 -22.82
CA VAL A 136 5.97 -0.58 -22.10
C VAL A 136 4.68 -0.01 -21.53
N GLU A 137 3.61 -0.81 -21.51
CA GLU A 137 2.37 -0.46 -20.84
C GLU A 137 2.34 -1.11 -19.45
N LEU A 138 2.15 -0.32 -18.43
CA LEU A 138 2.10 -0.76 -17.04
C LEU A 138 1.41 0.26 -16.14
N SER A 139 0.99 -0.19 -14.96
CA SER A 139 0.52 0.63 -13.85
C SER A 139 1.40 0.41 -12.63
N PRO A 140 1.80 1.46 -11.88
CA PRO A 140 2.39 1.27 -10.57
C PRO A 140 1.39 0.61 -9.63
N TRP A 141 1.83 -0.44 -8.94
CA TRP A 141 1.02 -1.26 -8.06
C TRP A 141 1.75 -1.43 -6.72
N ALA A 142 1.24 -0.76 -5.69
CA ALA A 142 1.86 -0.69 -4.38
C ALA A 142 1.09 -1.52 -3.36
N LEU A 143 1.72 -2.57 -2.84
CA LEU A 143 1.11 -3.57 -1.97
C LEU A 143 1.63 -3.41 -0.54
N THR A 144 0.71 -3.28 0.42
CA THR A 144 1.03 -3.23 1.86
C THR A 144 0.41 -4.44 2.56
N VAL A 145 1.26 -5.30 3.11
CA VAL A 145 0.83 -6.56 3.75
C VAL A 145 0.54 -6.30 5.22
N MET A 146 -0.72 -6.39 5.60
CA MET A 146 -1.18 -6.20 6.98
C MET A 146 -1.27 -7.53 7.72
N GLY A 147 -1.01 -7.50 9.02
CA GLY A 147 -0.93 -8.71 9.85
C GLY A 147 -2.28 -9.34 10.18
N ARG A 148 -2.22 -10.60 10.62
CA ARG A 148 -3.37 -11.31 11.21
C ARG A 148 -3.86 -10.59 12.47
N ASN A 149 -5.09 -10.87 12.90
CA ASN A 149 -5.76 -10.20 14.02
C ASN A 149 -6.02 -8.71 13.79
N SER A 150 -6.23 -8.36 12.54
CA SER A 150 -6.54 -7.02 12.09
C SER A 150 -7.94 -6.95 11.46
N TYR A 151 -8.40 -5.73 11.24
CA TYR A 151 -9.64 -5.45 10.53
C TYR A 151 -9.38 -4.35 9.51
N THR A 152 -9.62 -4.64 8.24
CA THR A 152 -9.50 -3.63 7.18
C THR A 152 -10.86 -3.01 6.91
N ALA A 153 -10.91 -1.70 6.75
CA ALA A 153 -12.08 -0.96 6.30
C ALA A 153 -11.76 -0.24 4.98
N ILE A 154 -12.56 -0.52 3.96
CA ILE A 154 -12.46 0.07 2.63
C ILE A 154 -13.74 0.88 2.42
N PRO A 155 -13.68 2.23 2.39
CA PRO A 155 -14.87 3.05 2.26
C PRO A 155 -15.48 2.90 0.87
N LEU A 156 -16.80 2.97 0.82
CA LEU A 156 -17.55 3.09 -0.42
C LEU A 156 -17.92 4.56 -0.66
N ASN A 157 -18.21 4.90 -1.91
CA ASN A 157 -18.70 6.22 -2.27
C ASN A 157 -19.98 6.58 -1.50
N PRO A 158 -20.18 7.86 -1.16
CA PRO A 158 -21.41 8.31 -0.50
C PRO A 158 -22.65 7.90 -1.29
N LYS A 159 -23.66 7.36 -0.60
CA LYS A 159 -24.91 6.96 -1.24
C LYS A 159 -25.71 8.18 -1.71
N ILE A 160 -26.07 8.19 -2.97
CA ILE A 160 -26.93 9.21 -3.59
C ILE A 160 -28.36 8.67 -3.60
N PRO A 161 -29.37 9.44 -3.14
CA PRO A 161 -30.76 8.99 -3.13
C PRO A 161 -31.26 8.65 -4.54
N HIS A 162 -32.11 7.63 -4.64
CA HIS A 162 -32.81 7.28 -5.87
C HIS A 162 -33.55 8.50 -6.44
N GLY A 163 -33.43 8.73 -7.75
CA GLY A 163 -34.01 9.88 -8.44
C GLY A 163 -33.07 11.07 -8.62
N GLN A 164 -31.97 11.15 -7.87
CA GLN A 164 -30.90 12.13 -8.12
C GLN A 164 -29.87 11.61 -9.14
N THR A 165 -29.68 10.29 -9.19
CA THR A 165 -28.90 9.61 -10.25
C THR A 165 -29.49 8.23 -10.51
N LEU A 166 -29.38 7.77 -11.77
CA LEU A 166 -29.86 6.45 -12.21
C LEU A 166 -28.74 5.60 -12.83
N VAL A 167 -27.50 6.12 -12.79
CA VAL A 167 -26.34 5.41 -13.36
C VAL A 167 -25.57 4.64 -12.27
N PRO A 168 -24.85 3.55 -12.65
CA PRO A 168 -23.96 2.86 -11.72
C PRO A 168 -22.81 3.77 -11.28
N ASP A 169 -22.33 3.56 -10.06
CA ASP A 169 -21.29 4.37 -9.44
C ASP A 169 -19.90 3.68 -9.50
N TYR A 170 -19.85 2.40 -9.14
CA TYR A 170 -18.62 1.59 -9.14
C TYR A 170 -18.94 0.11 -9.39
N ALA A 171 -17.87 -0.65 -9.68
CA ALA A 171 -17.93 -2.10 -9.72
C ALA A 171 -17.05 -2.71 -8.62
N VAL A 172 -17.51 -3.82 -8.06
CA VAL A 172 -16.70 -4.76 -7.27
C VAL A 172 -16.28 -5.87 -8.21
N VAL A 173 -14.98 -6.06 -8.37
CA VAL A 173 -14.40 -7.02 -9.31
C VAL A 173 -13.87 -8.22 -8.53
N PRO A 174 -14.48 -9.42 -8.65
CA PRO A 174 -13.98 -10.64 -8.03
C PRO A 174 -12.94 -11.32 -8.92
N TRP A 175 -11.96 -11.98 -8.30
CA TRP A 175 -11.09 -12.96 -8.97
C TRP A 175 -11.80 -14.32 -9.09
N THR A 176 -11.27 -15.21 -9.93
CA THR A 176 -11.89 -16.52 -10.21
C THR A 176 -12.04 -17.41 -8.98
N TYR A 177 -11.28 -17.16 -7.93
CA TYR A 177 -11.29 -17.88 -6.66
C TYR A 177 -11.99 -17.13 -5.52
N THR A 178 -12.63 -15.99 -5.81
CA THR A 178 -13.35 -15.20 -4.81
C THR A 178 -14.70 -15.84 -4.48
N ASP A 179 -14.93 -16.10 -3.21
CA ASP A 179 -16.24 -16.48 -2.68
C ASP A 179 -16.83 -15.31 -1.88
N PHE A 180 -17.88 -14.68 -2.40
CA PHE A 180 -18.56 -13.56 -1.73
C PHE A 180 -19.24 -13.94 -0.43
N THR A 181 -19.44 -15.23 -0.17
CA THR A 181 -20.06 -15.76 1.05
C THR A 181 -19.05 -16.09 2.14
N ASP A 182 -17.74 -16.03 1.83
CA ASP A 182 -16.69 -16.25 2.82
C ASP A 182 -16.83 -15.26 3.99
N PRO A 183 -16.83 -15.74 5.25
CA PRO A 183 -17.00 -14.89 6.43
C PRO A 183 -15.85 -13.89 6.67
N VAL A 184 -14.80 -13.95 5.88
CA VAL A 184 -13.74 -12.91 5.88
C VAL A 184 -14.29 -11.57 5.42
N TRP A 185 -15.29 -11.58 4.50
CA TRP A 185 -15.95 -10.38 4.02
C TRP A 185 -17.01 -9.90 5.01
N ASP A 186 -16.97 -8.63 5.34
CA ASP A 186 -17.92 -7.94 6.20
C ASP A 186 -18.60 -6.82 5.41
N TRP A 187 -19.73 -7.17 4.78
CA TRP A 187 -20.44 -6.25 3.88
C TRP A 187 -21.27 -5.24 4.66
N HIS A 188 -20.96 -3.97 4.52
CA HIS A 188 -21.65 -2.87 5.15
C HIS A 188 -22.22 -1.89 4.11
N ARG A 189 -23.10 -0.99 4.58
CA ARG A 189 -23.73 0.02 3.72
C ARG A 189 -22.70 0.97 3.10
N ASP A 190 -21.74 1.45 3.88
CA ASP A 190 -20.85 2.55 3.53
C ASP A 190 -19.37 2.13 3.43
N TYR A 191 -19.06 0.86 3.63
CA TYR A 191 -17.72 0.29 3.52
C TYR A 191 -17.77 -1.23 3.35
N ILE A 192 -16.66 -1.80 2.91
CA ILE A 192 -16.38 -3.23 2.95
C ILE A 192 -15.37 -3.46 4.06
N GLY A 193 -15.72 -4.32 5.02
CA GLY A 193 -14.82 -4.80 6.06
C GLY A 193 -14.13 -6.10 5.65
N ILE A 194 -12.90 -6.32 6.13
CA ILE A 194 -12.18 -7.59 5.99
C ILE A 194 -11.74 -8.06 7.37
N ARG A 195 -12.20 -9.24 7.77
CA ARG A 195 -11.90 -9.88 9.05
C ARG A 195 -10.70 -10.81 8.92
N VAL A 196 -9.49 -10.25 8.93
CA VAL A 196 -8.25 -11.03 8.74
C VAL A 196 -8.03 -12.07 9.85
N ASP A 197 -8.71 -11.91 10.99
CA ASP A 197 -8.68 -12.83 12.13
C ASP A 197 -9.45 -14.14 11.92
N ARG A 198 -10.29 -14.24 10.88
CA ARG A 198 -11.10 -15.43 10.62
C ARG A 198 -10.32 -16.60 10.03
N GLY A 199 -9.26 -16.32 9.29
CA GLY A 199 -8.57 -17.29 8.48
C GLY A 199 -9.43 -17.77 7.32
N THR A 200 -8.90 -17.74 6.12
CA THR A 200 -9.63 -18.10 4.91
C THR A 200 -8.68 -18.69 3.87
N SER A 201 -9.22 -19.44 2.92
CA SER A 201 -8.54 -19.68 1.65
C SER A 201 -8.30 -18.34 0.92
N PRO A 202 -7.38 -18.27 -0.03
CA PRO A 202 -7.16 -17.05 -0.79
C PRO A 202 -8.44 -16.44 -1.34
N GLN A 203 -8.63 -15.13 -1.06
CA GLN A 203 -9.74 -14.33 -1.58
C GLN A 203 -9.16 -13.03 -2.14
N LYS A 204 -9.74 -12.47 -3.19
CA LYS A 204 -9.33 -11.17 -3.75
C LYS A 204 -10.51 -10.40 -4.32
N LEU A 205 -10.54 -9.09 -4.06
CA LEU A 205 -11.50 -8.16 -4.64
C LEU A 205 -10.78 -6.92 -5.17
N GLY A 206 -11.35 -6.30 -6.20
CA GLY A 206 -10.99 -4.98 -6.68
C GLY A 206 -12.16 -4.01 -6.67
N LEU A 207 -11.86 -2.71 -6.62
CA LEU A 207 -12.82 -1.61 -6.72
C LEU A 207 -12.42 -0.63 -7.82
N THR A 208 -13.37 -0.30 -8.70
CA THR A 208 -13.10 0.60 -9.84
C THR A 208 -13.14 2.07 -9.46
N SER A 209 -13.96 2.44 -8.48
CA SER A 209 -14.09 3.80 -7.94
C SER A 209 -14.44 3.74 -6.46
N PHE A 210 -13.79 4.57 -5.67
CA PHE A 210 -14.00 4.69 -4.23
C PHE A 210 -13.27 5.94 -3.72
N PRO A 211 -13.42 6.33 -2.43
CA PRO A 211 -12.83 7.57 -1.89
C PRO A 211 -11.29 7.64 -1.85
N GLY A 212 -10.57 6.64 -2.35
CA GLY A 212 -9.10 6.67 -2.50
C GLY A 212 -8.32 6.39 -1.22
N TRP A 213 -8.93 5.78 -0.21
CA TRP A 213 -8.22 5.38 1.00
C TRP A 213 -8.66 4.02 1.51
N ALA A 214 -7.77 3.35 2.21
CA ALA A 214 -8.06 2.13 2.97
C ALA A 214 -7.35 2.20 4.32
N ALA A 215 -7.96 1.61 5.35
CA ALA A 215 -7.41 1.60 6.71
C ALA A 215 -7.42 0.18 7.29
N ASN A 216 -6.34 -0.17 7.98
CA ASN A 216 -6.24 -1.43 8.71
C ASN A 216 -6.08 -1.14 10.21
N TRP A 217 -7.08 -1.53 10.98
CA TRP A 217 -7.11 -1.43 12.42
C TRP A 217 -6.44 -2.64 13.08
N GLN A 218 -5.59 -2.37 14.07
CA GLN A 218 -4.96 -3.35 14.96
C GLN A 218 -4.89 -2.78 16.38
N LYS A 219 -4.67 -3.62 17.38
CA LYS A 219 -4.50 -3.15 18.78
C LYS A 219 -3.33 -2.18 18.95
N GLY A 220 -2.29 -2.29 18.11
CA GLY A 220 -1.10 -1.43 18.14
C GLY A 220 -1.26 -0.12 17.37
N GLY A 221 -2.41 0.14 16.76
CA GLY A 221 -2.69 1.35 15.98
C GLY A 221 -3.39 1.06 14.67
N THR A 222 -3.87 2.11 14.03
CA THR A 222 -4.51 2.03 12.71
C THR A 222 -3.58 2.59 11.66
N PHE A 223 -3.22 1.76 10.68
CA PHE A 223 -2.53 2.19 9.47
C PHE A 223 -3.55 2.64 8.43
N VAL A 224 -3.36 3.83 7.89
CA VAL A 224 -4.20 4.39 6.82
C VAL A 224 -3.32 4.69 5.62
N LYS A 225 -3.75 4.31 4.44
CA LYS A 225 -3.13 4.76 3.18
C LYS A 225 -4.15 5.48 2.31
N PHE A 226 -3.71 6.56 1.69
CA PHE A 226 -4.47 7.40 0.78
C PHE A 226 -3.69 7.62 -0.50
N TRP A 227 -4.37 7.58 -1.63
CA TRP A 227 -3.84 7.96 -2.95
C TRP A 227 -4.94 8.55 -3.82
N GLU A 228 -4.54 9.33 -4.80
CA GLU A 228 -5.49 9.95 -5.72
C GLU A 228 -6.00 8.93 -6.75
N VAL A 229 -7.30 8.71 -6.75
CA VAL A 229 -7.99 7.98 -7.83
C VAL A 229 -8.39 8.98 -8.90
N LYS A 230 -7.77 8.90 -10.07
CA LYS A 230 -7.98 9.85 -11.17
C LYS A 230 -9.23 9.50 -11.96
N ALA A 231 -10.22 10.38 -11.92
CA ALA A 231 -11.44 10.22 -12.69
C ALA A 231 -11.15 10.16 -14.21
N GLY A 232 -11.79 9.21 -14.90
CA GLY A 232 -11.65 9.02 -16.35
C GLY A 232 -10.34 8.36 -16.80
N ALA A 233 -9.42 8.04 -15.87
CA ALA A 233 -8.23 7.29 -16.20
C ALA A 233 -8.54 5.79 -16.37
N VAL A 234 -7.74 5.13 -17.20
CA VAL A 234 -7.81 3.67 -17.38
C VAL A 234 -6.96 3.01 -16.31
N TYR A 235 -7.53 2.01 -15.63
CA TYR A 235 -6.84 1.19 -14.65
C TYR A 235 -6.81 -0.27 -15.09
N PRO A 236 -5.87 -1.10 -14.63
CA PRO A 236 -5.84 -2.53 -14.93
C PRO A 236 -7.04 -3.28 -14.31
N ASP A 237 -7.16 -4.56 -14.59
CA ASP A 237 -8.08 -5.50 -13.94
C ASP A 237 -9.53 -5.00 -13.88
N PHE A 238 -10.10 -4.75 -15.08
CA PHE A 238 -11.45 -4.16 -15.28
C PHE A 238 -11.63 -2.74 -14.72
N GLY A 239 -10.53 -1.99 -14.53
CA GLY A 239 -10.56 -0.61 -14.06
C GLY A 239 -10.34 -0.47 -12.56
N CYS A 240 -9.76 -1.45 -11.90
CA CYS A 240 -9.50 -1.41 -10.46
C CYS A 240 -8.45 -0.37 -10.09
N ALA A 241 -8.85 0.64 -9.31
CA ALA A 241 -7.95 1.60 -8.69
C ALA A 241 -7.44 1.11 -7.31
N PHE A 242 -8.08 0.10 -6.77
CA PHE A 242 -7.75 -0.59 -5.53
C PHE A 242 -8.02 -2.08 -5.66
N GLU A 243 -7.14 -2.88 -5.08
CA GLU A 243 -7.32 -4.32 -4.91
C GLU A 243 -6.98 -4.73 -3.49
N THR A 244 -7.51 -5.85 -3.07
CA THR A 244 -7.20 -6.42 -1.77
C THR A 244 -7.19 -7.94 -1.87
N TYR A 245 -6.08 -8.52 -1.44
CA TYR A 245 -5.92 -9.97 -1.29
C TYR A 245 -5.93 -10.31 0.20
N VAL A 246 -6.59 -11.40 0.56
CA VAL A 246 -6.60 -11.89 1.94
C VAL A 246 -6.49 -13.41 1.96
N CYS A 247 -5.74 -13.92 2.93
CA CYS A 247 -5.61 -15.33 3.23
C CYS A 247 -5.54 -15.54 4.75
N ASP A 248 -5.23 -16.74 5.19
CA ASP A 248 -5.24 -17.14 6.59
C ASP A 248 -4.29 -16.36 7.51
N PHE A 249 -3.26 -15.70 6.99
CA PHE A 249 -2.25 -15.02 7.80
C PHE A 249 -2.05 -13.53 7.49
N MET A 250 -2.61 -13.02 6.39
CA MET A 250 -2.40 -11.63 5.97
C MET A 250 -3.55 -11.06 5.16
N ASN A 251 -3.53 -9.73 5.04
CA ASN A 251 -4.34 -8.98 4.08
C ASN A 251 -3.46 -7.97 3.34
N GLU A 252 -3.53 -7.89 2.04
CA GLU A 252 -2.86 -6.88 1.22
C GLU A 252 -3.79 -5.71 0.92
N LEU A 253 -3.30 -4.49 1.18
CA LEU A 253 -3.90 -3.25 0.71
C LEU A 253 -3.12 -2.80 -0.53
N GLU A 254 -3.76 -2.85 -1.68
CA GLU A 254 -3.12 -2.73 -2.98
C GLU A 254 -3.60 -1.48 -3.71
N SER A 255 -2.75 -0.46 -3.78
CA SER A 255 -3.06 0.78 -4.51
C SER A 255 -2.55 0.68 -5.94
N LEU A 256 -3.38 1.05 -6.90
CA LEU A 256 -3.01 1.07 -8.30
C LEU A 256 -3.01 2.51 -8.84
N GLY A 257 -1.98 2.84 -9.63
CA GLY A 257 -1.98 4.01 -10.48
C GLY A 257 -2.73 3.76 -11.79
N PRO A 258 -2.97 4.78 -12.61
CA PRO A 258 -3.46 4.59 -13.96
C PRO A 258 -2.51 3.75 -14.81
N LEU A 259 -3.09 2.95 -15.71
CA LEU A 259 -2.35 2.27 -16.76
C LEU A 259 -1.76 3.32 -17.71
N ALA A 260 -0.47 3.25 -17.96
CA ALA A 260 0.26 4.22 -18.77
C ALA A 260 1.22 3.54 -19.74
N LYS A 261 1.30 4.09 -20.95
CA LYS A 261 2.39 3.81 -21.88
C LYS A 261 3.62 4.59 -21.44
N VAL A 262 4.65 3.89 -20.99
CA VAL A 262 5.90 4.47 -20.49
C VAL A 262 6.97 4.33 -21.55
N GLU A 263 7.39 5.45 -22.13
CA GLU A 263 8.44 5.50 -23.15
C GLU A 263 9.82 5.14 -22.57
N PRO A 264 10.81 4.78 -23.39
CA PRO A 264 12.19 4.53 -22.96
C PRO A 264 12.74 5.69 -22.12
N GLY A 265 13.30 5.38 -20.96
CA GLY A 265 13.83 6.37 -20.00
C GLY A 265 12.77 7.12 -19.18
N ALA A 266 11.49 7.05 -19.56
CA ALA A 266 10.39 7.67 -18.82
C ALA A 266 9.99 6.87 -17.57
N THR A 267 9.11 7.48 -16.73
CA THR A 267 8.66 6.91 -15.47
C THR A 267 7.15 6.95 -15.34
N ALA A 268 6.57 5.91 -14.72
CA ALA A 268 5.24 5.94 -14.13
C ALA A 268 5.36 6.12 -12.62
N THR A 269 4.47 6.93 -12.02
CA THR A 269 4.55 7.32 -10.61
C THR A 269 3.21 7.14 -9.91
N LEU A 270 3.26 6.61 -8.69
CA LEU A 270 2.13 6.55 -7.75
C LEU A 270 2.55 7.19 -6.44
N ILE A 271 1.75 8.12 -5.92
CA ILE A 271 2.00 8.77 -4.63
C ILE A 271 0.96 8.27 -3.63
N GLU A 272 1.45 7.75 -2.53
CA GLU A 272 0.66 7.41 -1.35
C GLU A 272 0.98 8.34 -0.19
N TYR A 273 -0.02 8.60 0.63
CA TYR A 273 0.14 9.19 1.95
C TYR A 273 -0.24 8.14 2.99
N TRP A 274 0.61 7.95 3.98
CA TRP A 274 0.39 7.04 5.09
C TRP A 274 0.16 7.82 6.37
N GLY A 275 -0.82 7.40 7.15
CA GLY A 275 -1.11 7.92 8.48
C GLY A 275 -1.14 6.79 9.51
N LEU A 276 -0.53 7.02 10.66
CA LEU A 276 -0.56 6.11 11.81
C LEU A 276 -1.41 6.76 12.91
N LEU A 277 -2.59 6.19 13.17
CA LEU A 277 -3.56 6.74 14.10
C LEU A 277 -3.68 5.83 15.33
N ALA A 278 -3.42 6.38 16.52
CA ALA A 278 -3.65 5.68 17.78
C ALA A 278 -5.14 5.73 18.17
N ASP A 279 -5.52 4.84 19.07
CA ASP A 279 -6.78 4.90 19.85
C ASP A 279 -8.08 4.94 19.04
N LEU A 280 -8.07 4.51 17.77
CA LEU A 280 -9.31 4.34 17.03
C LEU A 280 -10.03 3.06 17.45
N PRO A 281 -11.37 3.08 17.57
CA PRO A 281 -12.14 1.88 17.81
C PRO A 281 -12.10 0.97 16.57
N LYS A 282 -12.22 -0.36 16.78
CA LYS A 282 -12.36 -1.32 15.68
C LYS A 282 -13.63 -1.00 14.88
N PRO A 283 -13.55 -0.76 13.57
CA PRO A 283 -14.70 -0.32 12.76
C PRO A 283 -15.53 -1.51 12.23
N ASP A 284 -15.88 -2.46 13.09
CA ASP A 284 -16.61 -3.67 12.73
C ASP A 284 -18.15 -3.55 12.92
N LYS A 285 -18.66 -2.31 13.00
CA LYS A 285 -20.08 -1.97 13.08
C LYS A 285 -20.33 -0.64 12.37
N ASP A 286 -21.46 -0.52 11.68
CA ASP A 286 -21.84 0.70 10.93
C ASP A 286 -21.76 1.98 11.76
N GLY A 287 -22.32 2.00 12.96
CA GLY A 287 -22.27 3.18 13.83
C GLY A 287 -20.85 3.53 14.28
N VAL A 288 -19.99 2.53 14.55
CA VAL A 288 -18.59 2.79 14.91
C VAL A 288 -17.83 3.35 13.71
N PHE A 289 -18.02 2.76 12.52
CA PHE A 289 -17.37 3.23 11.31
C PHE A 289 -17.82 4.66 10.97
N SER A 290 -19.10 4.92 10.90
CA SER A 290 -19.65 6.20 10.43
C SER A 290 -19.46 7.36 11.42
N GLU A 291 -19.53 7.08 12.75
CA GLU A 291 -19.52 8.14 13.76
C GLU A 291 -18.15 8.36 14.41
N LYS A 292 -17.29 7.34 14.48
CA LYS A 292 -16.05 7.39 15.27
C LYS A 292 -14.78 7.11 14.45
N PHE A 293 -14.87 6.31 13.40
CA PHE A 293 -13.69 5.90 12.63
C PHE A 293 -13.51 6.77 11.38
N ARG A 294 -14.49 6.75 10.46
CA ARG A 294 -14.46 7.51 9.20
C ARG A 294 -14.22 9.01 9.40
N PRO A 295 -14.89 9.73 10.34
CA PRO A 295 -14.68 11.17 10.48
C PRO A 295 -13.25 11.55 10.87
N VAL A 296 -12.57 10.72 11.68
CA VAL A 296 -11.16 10.95 12.05
C VAL A 296 -10.25 10.80 10.84
N ILE A 297 -10.46 9.75 10.04
CA ILE A 297 -9.68 9.55 8.81
C ILE A 297 -9.94 10.67 7.80
N GLU A 298 -11.19 11.08 7.58
CA GLU A 298 -11.52 12.17 6.66
C GLU A 298 -10.94 13.52 7.11
N ALA A 299 -10.87 13.78 8.41
CA ALA A 299 -10.20 14.96 8.95
C ALA A 299 -8.68 14.91 8.68
N TRP A 300 -8.06 13.74 8.88
CA TRP A 300 -6.67 13.51 8.53
C TRP A 300 -6.41 13.71 7.03
N LEU A 301 -7.25 13.17 6.15
CA LEU A 301 -7.16 13.33 4.70
C LEU A 301 -7.22 14.80 4.29
N LYS A 302 -8.15 15.58 4.85
CA LYS A 302 -8.29 17.02 4.57
C LYS A 302 -7.03 17.79 4.96
N LYS A 303 -6.46 17.51 6.13
CA LYS A 303 -5.19 18.10 6.59
C LYS A 303 -4.06 17.75 5.63
N THR A 304 -3.87 16.46 5.32
CA THR A 304 -2.81 15.97 4.44
C THR A 304 -2.91 16.58 3.03
N ALA A 305 -4.12 16.66 2.46
CA ALA A 305 -4.34 17.27 1.16
C ALA A 305 -4.05 18.78 1.16
N ALA A 306 -4.42 19.52 2.22
CA ALA A 306 -4.18 20.94 2.34
C ALA A 306 -2.68 21.28 2.46
N GLU A 307 -1.93 20.50 3.21
CA GLU A 307 -0.49 20.68 3.41
C GLU A 307 0.32 20.39 2.14
N ASN A 308 -0.13 19.45 1.30
CA ASN A 308 0.56 19.04 0.08
C ASN A 308 0.19 19.87 -1.17
N ARG A 309 -0.86 20.71 -1.11
CA ARG A 309 -1.21 21.66 -2.17
C ARG A 309 -0.49 23.00 -2.03
N ARG A 310 0.15 23.29 -0.91
CA ARG A 310 0.94 24.51 -0.75
C ARG A 310 2.25 24.36 -1.52
N PRO A 311 2.61 25.32 -2.43
CA PRO A 311 3.94 25.32 -3.01
C PRO A 311 4.95 25.42 -1.85
N ARG A 312 5.91 24.49 -1.79
CA ARG A 312 7.01 24.59 -0.81
C ARG A 312 7.72 25.90 -1.12
N SER A 313 7.74 26.84 -0.17
CA SER A 313 8.62 27.99 -0.23
C SER A 313 10.05 27.47 -0.35
N VAL A 314 10.69 27.81 -1.47
CA VAL A 314 12.09 27.52 -1.80
C VAL A 314 12.99 28.27 -0.82
#